data_cff7e7bd25b661fdd52eb4c552b48ca3
#
_entry.id   cff7e7bd25b661fdd52eb4c552b48ca3
#
_cell.length_a   1.000
_cell.length_b   1.000
_cell.length_c   1.000
_cell.angle_alpha   90.00
_cell.angle_beta   90.00
_cell.angle_gamma   90.00
#
_symmetry.space_group_name_H-M   'P 1'
#
loop_
_entity.id
_entity.type
_entity.pdbx_description
1 polymer ?
#
loop_
_entity_poly.entity_id
_entity_poly.type
_entity_poly.pdbx_seq_one_letter_code
_entity_poly.pdbx_strand_id
1 'polypeptide(L)' 'MKKILIGTHNKGKFKEIAFLISKRYRKISPLSLNIISPKETGKTFASNSKIKALYFSKFVNYPVISDD' A
#
# COMPACT_ATOMS: atom_id res chain seq x y z
N MET A 1 11.55 14.44 4.61
CA MET A 1 11.55 13.15 3.92
C MET A 1 10.17 12.86 3.38
N LYS A 2 10.09 12.48 2.12
CA LYS A 2 8.80 12.12 1.51
C LYS A 2 8.31 10.78 2.03
N LYS A 3 7.00 10.64 2.15
CA LYS A 3 6.37 9.40 2.63
C LYS A 3 5.68 8.69 1.49
N ILE A 4 5.61 7.37 1.56
CA ILE A 4 4.81 6.55 0.65
C ILE A 4 4.18 5.43 1.45
N LEU A 5 2.89 5.21 1.24
CA LEU A 5 2.19 4.10 1.88
C LEU A 5 2.26 2.88 0.97
N ILE A 6 2.77 1.78 1.50
CA ILE A 6 2.76 0.50 0.79
C ILE A 6 1.53 -0.26 1.27
N GLY A 7 0.50 -0.31 0.41
CA GLY A 7 -0.83 -0.79 0.78
C GLY A 7 -0.92 -2.31 0.77
N THR A 8 -0.21 -2.96 1.67
CA THR A 8 -0.28 -4.40 1.83
C THR A 8 -0.17 -4.76 3.31
N HIS A 9 -0.87 -5.81 3.72
CA HIS A 9 -0.76 -6.37 5.07
C HIS A 9 0.19 -7.55 5.11
N ASN A 10 0.74 -7.95 3.98
CA ASN A 10 1.71 -9.05 3.89
C ASN A 10 3.11 -8.49 4.12
N LYS A 11 3.76 -8.91 5.21
CA LYS A 11 5.09 -8.41 5.58
C LYS A 11 6.16 -8.71 4.53
N GLY A 12 6.08 -9.87 3.88
CA GLY A 12 7.01 -10.23 2.82
C GLY A 12 6.87 -9.33 1.61
N LYS A 13 5.64 -9.09 1.20
CA LYS A 13 5.34 -8.17 0.09
C LYS A 13 5.79 -6.75 0.43
N PHE A 14 5.54 -6.32 1.65
CA PHE A 14 5.98 -5.00 2.09
C PHE A 14 7.48 -4.84 1.91
N LYS A 15 8.26 -5.82 2.37
CA LYS A 15 9.71 -5.77 2.27
C LYS A 15 10.18 -5.77 0.81
N GLU A 16 9.56 -6.58 -0.04
CA GLU A 16 9.90 -6.64 -1.46
C GLU A 16 9.64 -5.30 -2.14
N ILE A 17 8.48 -4.72 -1.92
CA ILE A 17 8.12 -3.44 -2.52
C ILE A 17 9.01 -2.33 -1.97
N ALA A 18 9.22 -2.31 -0.66
CA ALA A 18 10.06 -1.30 -0.02
C ALA A 18 11.49 -1.32 -0.56
N PHE A 19 12.01 -2.49 -0.86
CA PHE A 19 13.36 -2.64 -1.41
C PHE A 19 13.48 -1.99 -2.79
N LEU A 20 12.40 -1.99 -3.57
CA LEU A 20 12.39 -1.43 -4.91
C LEU A 20 12.18 0.09 -4.94
N ILE A 21 11.77 0.67 -3.82
CA ILE A 21 11.51 2.10 -3.73
C ILE A 21 12.74 2.83 -3.22
N SER A 22 12.99 4.02 -3.77
CA SER A 22 14.11 4.86 -3.38
C SER A 22 14.18 5.07 -1.87
N LYS A 23 15.39 5.11 -1.32
CA LYS A 23 15.63 5.40 0.10
C LYS A 23 15.18 6.80 0.50
N ARG A 24 14.90 7.68 -0.46
CA ARG A 24 14.37 9.01 -0.20
C ARG A 24 12.96 8.99 0.37
N TYR A 25 12.25 7.88 0.18
CA TYR A 25 10.88 7.74 0.67
C TYR A 25 10.88 6.99 1.99
N ARG A 26 10.14 7.52 2.94
CA ARG A 26 9.84 6.78 4.17
C ARG A 26 8.67 5.85 3.86
N LYS A 27 8.89 4.54 4.02
CA LYS A 27 7.90 3.52 3.72
C LYS A 27 6.98 3.35 4.93
N ILE A 28 5.69 3.53 4.71
CA ILE A 28 4.67 3.46 5.76
C ILE A 28 3.82 2.22 5.51
N SER A 29 3.52 1.46 6.55
CA SER A 29 2.65 0.30 6.44
C SER A 29 1.24 0.62 6.95
N PRO A 30 0.21 -0.06 6.40
CA PRO A 30 -1.15 0.10 6.93
C PRO A 30 -1.25 -0.29 8.39
N LEU A 31 -0.48 -1.29 8.82
CA LEU A 31 -0.48 -1.75 10.21
C LEU A 31 -0.02 -0.64 11.17
N SER A 32 0.95 0.17 10.76
CA SER A 32 1.45 1.26 11.60
C SER A 32 0.42 2.38 11.77
N LEU A 33 -0.56 2.45 10.88
CA LEU A 33 -1.63 3.44 10.91
C LEU A 33 -2.96 2.84 11.39
N ASN A 34 -2.97 1.58 11.80
CA ASN A 34 -4.16 0.86 12.22
C ASN A 34 -5.26 0.82 11.14
N ILE A 35 -4.85 0.73 9.88
CA ILE A 35 -5.78 0.63 8.76
C ILE A 35 -5.98 -0.84 8.42
N ILE A 36 -7.25 -1.29 8.41
CA ILE A 36 -7.58 -2.67 8.06
C ILE A 36 -7.57 -2.83 6.54
N SER A 37 -7.44 -4.09 6.11
CA SER A 37 -7.44 -4.41 4.69
C SER A 37 -8.85 -4.25 4.10
N PRO A 38 -8.98 -3.68 2.89
CA PRO A 38 -10.29 -3.60 2.23
C PRO A 38 -10.70 -4.96 1.68
N LYS A 39 -11.98 -5.11 1.38
CA LYS A 39 -12.46 -6.30 0.68
C LYS A 39 -12.01 -6.22 -0.77
N GLU A 40 -11.46 -7.33 -1.25
CA GLU A 40 -11.04 -7.45 -2.63
C GLU A 40 -12.17 -8.03 -3.46
N THR A 41 -13.02 -7.15 -3.98
CA THR A 41 -14.20 -7.53 -4.76
C THR A 41 -13.96 -7.55 -6.27
N GLY A 42 -12.77 -7.14 -6.70
CA GLY A 42 -12.42 -7.18 -8.12
C GLY A 42 -12.20 -8.58 -8.61
N LYS A 43 -12.45 -8.80 -9.90
CA LYS A 43 -12.31 -10.13 -10.53
C LYS A 43 -10.92 -10.40 -11.05
N THR A 44 -10.06 -9.38 -11.13
CA THR A 44 -8.69 -9.51 -11.62
C THR A 44 -7.72 -8.94 -10.61
N PHE A 45 -6.45 -9.30 -10.77
CA PHE A 45 -5.38 -8.76 -9.93
C PHE A 45 -5.29 -7.24 -10.08
N ALA A 46 -5.39 -6.75 -11.30
CA ALA A 46 -5.32 -5.31 -11.56
C ALA A 46 -6.47 -4.57 -10.88
N SER A 47 -7.68 -5.12 -10.91
CA SER A 47 -8.85 -4.53 -10.24
C SER A 47 -8.65 -4.47 -8.73
N ASN A 48 -8.14 -5.54 -8.12
CA ASN A 48 -7.94 -5.59 -6.68
C ASN A 48 -6.82 -4.65 -6.24
N SER A 49 -5.76 -4.53 -7.00
CA SER A 49 -4.69 -3.58 -6.72
C SER A 49 -5.21 -2.14 -6.75
N LYS A 50 -6.04 -1.82 -7.72
CA LYS A 50 -6.66 -0.50 -7.83
C LYS A 50 -7.59 -0.22 -6.65
N ILE A 51 -8.39 -1.20 -6.25
CA ILE A 51 -9.28 -1.09 -5.09
C ILE A 51 -8.47 -0.78 -3.83
N LYS A 52 -7.38 -1.50 -3.61
CA LYS A 52 -6.50 -1.27 -2.47
C LYS A 52 -5.90 0.13 -2.49
N ALA A 53 -5.37 0.55 -3.63
CA ALA A 53 -4.74 1.87 -3.74
C ALA A 53 -5.75 2.99 -3.44
N LEU A 54 -6.94 2.90 -4.00
CA LEU A 54 -8.00 3.88 -3.76
C LEU A 54 -8.45 3.88 -2.30
N TYR A 55 -8.58 2.70 -1.71
CA TYR A 55 -9.00 2.56 -0.32
C TYR A 55 -7.99 3.22 0.61
N PHE A 56 -6.71 2.86 0.49
CA PHE A 56 -5.70 3.39 1.38
C PHE A 56 -5.45 4.89 1.15
N SER A 57 -5.65 5.38 -0.06
CA SER A 57 -5.46 6.79 -0.36
C SER A 57 -6.42 7.71 0.39
N LYS A 58 -7.52 7.16 0.91
CA LYS A 58 -8.48 7.93 1.70
C LYS A 58 -7.95 8.30 3.10
N PHE A 59 -6.92 7.59 3.57
CA PHE A 59 -6.40 7.77 4.91
C PHE A 59 -5.14 8.64 4.96
N VAL A 60 -4.51 8.88 3.82
CA VAL A 60 -3.25 9.61 3.78
C VAL A 60 -3.28 10.64 2.65
N ASN A 61 -2.43 11.67 2.78
CA ASN A 61 -2.31 12.72 1.78
C ASN A 61 -0.98 12.64 1.01
N TYR A 62 -0.41 11.45 0.90
CA TYR A 62 0.83 11.20 0.18
C TYR A 62 0.64 9.95 -0.69
N PRO A 63 1.58 9.69 -1.61
CA PRO A 63 1.42 8.60 -2.57
C PRO A 63 1.19 7.24 -1.92
N VAL A 64 0.39 6.41 -2.57
CA VAL A 64 0.10 5.04 -2.17
C VAL A 64 0.46 4.11 -3.31
N ILE A 65 1.17 3.03 -3.00
CA ILE A 65 1.41 1.94 -3.93
C ILE A 65 0.83 0.68 -3.31
N SER A 66 0.14 -0.11 -4.08
CA SER A 66 -0.39 -1.37 -3.60
C SER A 66 -0.06 -2.48 -4.57
N ASP A 67 0.01 -3.69 -4.01
CA ASP A 67 0.17 -4.90 -4.80
C ASP A 67 -1.16 -5.59 -4.91
N ASP A 68 -1.08 -6.68 -5.51
CA ASP A 68 -2.22 -7.53 -5.60
C ASP A 68 -1.99 -8.84 -4.87
#